data_273b5b9bb48fb3cd232a67a067b16922
#
_entry.id   273b5b9bb48fb3cd232a67a067b16922
#
_cell.length_a   1.000
_cell.length_b   1.000
_cell.length_c   1.000
_cell.angle_alpha   90.00
_cell.angle_beta   90.00
_cell.angle_gamma   90.00
#
_symmetry.space_group_name_H-M   'P 1'
#
loop_
_entity.id
_entity.type
_entity.pdbx_description
1 polymer ?
#
loop_
_entity_poly.entity_id
_entity_poly.type
_entity_poly.pdbx_seq_one_letter_code
_entity_poly.pdbx_strand_id
1 'polypeptide(L)'
;KPVSTVIPPKTPCPKIPSICRPASALTRLFEMAFLELLNAITTTTTAPNFFKKQVGLDEIKDLPVRGFKERKITKEVSEFFDVKVSYGENGEIDTHYYPYDDGKAYKVRKLPKEFHWIQKSTNLFGQSKFNGGGKRLIITEGEIDALSIAQASLDKYKKIYPVVAMSSATMTKALLENRDWIRTFNEVVLCLDNDEAGQKATAEAIKIIGIDKVKVAKLPCKDPNEVLVKFDSNKLLQCVFDAASHVPAGIIGKEDLWKALENYNSVPSVPYPDCLQGVNSKLKGMRPGEITLFISGTGSGKSTILREIILHLLDTTKDKLGIISLEEAPAETARKLAGMVLNRNPAKDEIPILELKEGFDKVFGDDRVIVLDHQGSMSDNSIVDKLEYMALMGCKYLFIDHITILVSEGVENLTGNEAQDKVMNDLLRIVKRHPVWIGLVSHLRKASGGKSFEEGKLPSLDDIRGSGSIKQISFDVISFARHLTATSEKERNSIKMRILKSRYSGLTGVVRGACYNYETGRLIGLTEDVNEDFVSI
;
A
#
# COMPACT_ATOMS: atom_id res chain seq x y z
N LYS A 1 -17.09 67.62 6.56
CA LYS A 1 -16.08 67.70 7.60
C LYS A 1 -15.69 66.27 7.96
N PRO A 2 -14.47 65.81 7.70
CA PRO A 2 -14.01 64.48 8.10
C PRO A 2 -13.48 64.53 9.53
N VAL A 3 -13.79 63.53 10.31
CA VAL A 3 -13.28 63.30 11.67
C VAL A 3 -11.99 62.49 11.52
N SER A 4 -10.90 63.08 11.98
CA SER A 4 -9.58 62.45 12.08
C SER A 4 -9.54 61.49 13.25
N THR A 5 -9.26 60.23 13.00
CA THR A 5 -8.93 59.24 14.02
C THR A 5 -7.42 59.27 14.31
N VAL A 6 -7.07 59.63 15.53
CA VAL A 6 -5.73 59.65 16.10
C VAL A 6 -5.30 58.23 16.42
N ILE A 7 -4.14 57.80 15.90
CA ILE A 7 -3.49 56.53 16.24
C ILE A 7 -2.57 56.78 17.44
N PRO A 8 -2.64 56.00 18.53
CA PRO A 8 -1.71 56.13 19.65
C PRO A 8 -0.32 55.54 19.31
N PRO A 9 0.76 56.02 19.91
CA PRO A 9 2.13 55.65 19.57
C PRO A 9 2.50 54.26 20.10
N LYS A 10 3.27 53.53 19.31
CA LYS A 10 3.87 52.23 19.65
C LYS A 10 4.87 52.38 20.76
N THR A 11 4.70 51.65 21.85
CA THR A 11 5.69 51.42 22.91
C THR A 11 6.86 50.60 22.40
N PRO A 12 8.12 50.93 22.72
CA PRO A 12 9.29 50.17 22.28
C PRO A 12 9.45 48.90 23.11
N CYS A 13 9.72 47.81 22.38
CA CYS A 13 10.08 46.49 22.92
C CYS A 13 11.41 46.54 23.70
N PRO A 14 11.56 45.93 24.85
CA PRO A 14 12.82 45.91 25.60
C PRO A 14 13.86 45.06 24.92
N LYS A 15 15.07 45.62 24.74
CA LYS A 15 16.27 44.94 24.24
C LYS A 15 16.69 43.84 25.22
N ILE A 16 16.80 42.61 24.74
CA ILE A 16 17.43 41.49 25.44
C ILE A 16 18.96 41.70 25.38
N PRO A 17 19.68 41.67 26.51
CA PRO A 17 21.15 41.79 26.47
C PRO A 17 21.75 40.48 25.90
N SER A 18 22.62 40.61 24.90
CA SER A 18 23.49 39.54 24.42
C SER A 18 24.51 39.15 25.47
N ILE A 19 24.29 38.05 26.18
CA ILE A 19 25.29 37.46 27.08
C ILE A 19 26.15 36.52 26.20
N CYS A 20 27.27 37.02 25.69
CA CYS A 20 28.38 36.20 25.29
C CYS A 20 28.96 35.52 26.53
N ARG A 21 28.67 34.23 26.72
CA ARG A 21 29.48 33.40 27.63
C ARG A 21 30.68 32.88 26.88
N PRO A 22 31.91 33.03 27.40
CA PRO A 22 33.07 32.38 26.85
C PRO A 22 32.92 30.87 26.99
N ALA A 23 33.23 30.11 25.90
CA ALA A 23 33.26 28.65 25.92
C ALA A 23 34.11 28.17 27.13
N SER A 24 33.54 27.29 27.93
CA SER A 24 34.19 26.78 29.13
C SER A 24 35.50 26.05 28.77
N ALA A 25 36.47 26.12 29.66
CA ALA A 25 37.78 25.44 29.50
C ALA A 25 37.64 23.95 29.17
N LEU A 26 36.54 23.32 29.56
CA LEU A 26 36.20 21.93 29.20
C LEU A 26 35.98 21.72 27.69
N THR A 27 35.36 22.65 26.98
CA THR A 27 35.10 22.52 25.52
C THR A 27 36.42 22.61 24.75
N ARG A 28 37.33 23.48 25.18
CA ARG A 28 38.68 23.58 24.54
C ARG A 28 39.53 22.35 24.86
N LEU A 29 39.45 21.77 26.03
CA LEU A 29 40.13 20.51 26.37
C LEU A 29 39.59 19.34 25.55
N PHE A 30 38.27 19.30 25.30
CA PHE A 30 37.67 18.26 24.44
C PHE A 30 38.09 18.41 22.95
N GLU A 31 38.12 19.63 22.44
CA GLU A 31 38.60 19.90 21.07
C GLU A 31 40.10 19.60 20.88
N MET A 32 40.94 19.94 21.86
CA MET A 32 42.37 19.59 21.81
C MET A 32 42.59 18.09 21.93
N ALA A 33 41.89 17.39 22.83
CA ALA A 33 42.00 15.94 22.96
C ALA A 33 41.48 15.21 21.70
N PHE A 34 40.44 15.73 21.04
CA PHE A 34 39.93 15.17 19.78
C PHE A 34 40.88 15.40 18.61
N LEU A 35 41.57 16.56 18.55
CA LEU A 35 42.61 16.85 17.56
C LEU A 35 43.87 16.00 17.78
N GLU A 36 44.27 15.77 19.02
CA GLU A 36 45.38 14.86 19.34
C GLU A 36 45.04 13.42 19.02
N LEU A 37 43.81 12.98 19.25
CA LEU A 37 43.34 11.64 18.87
C LEU A 37 43.30 11.46 17.34
N LEU A 38 42.85 12.47 16.60
CA LEU A 38 42.87 12.49 15.13
C LEU A 38 44.29 12.46 14.58
N ASN A 39 45.22 13.21 15.19
CA ASN A 39 46.64 13.17 14.78
C ASN A 39 47.31 11.84 15.17
N ALA A 40 46.98 11.23 16.30
CA ALA A 40 47.47 9.91 16.67
C ALA A 40 46.95 8.80 15.74
N ILE A 41 45.71 8.92 15.24
CA ILE A 41 45.13 7.99 14.25
C ILE A 41 45.77 8.19 12.86
N THR A 42 46.19 9.41 12.50
CA THR A 42 46.84 9.67 11.21
C THR A 42 48.33 9.36 11.19
N THR A 43 48.98 9.22 12.34
CA THR A 43 50.43 8.90 12.42
C THR A 43 50.74 7.42 12.68
N THR A 44 49.73 6.56 12.92
CA THR A 44 49.95 5.13 13.20
C THR A 44 49.39 4.18 12.16
N THR A 45 49.09 4.63 10.94
CA THR A 45 48.79 3.75 9.81
C THR A 45 49.68 4.03 8.60
N THR A 46 50.99 3.88 8.77
CA THR A 46 51.80 3.33 7.67
C THR A 46 51.67 1.80 7.74
N ALA A 47 50.52 1.28 7.39
CA ALA A 47 50.44 -0.09 6.91
C ALA A 47 51.35 -0.18 5.68
N PRO A 48 52.23 -1.21 5.59
CA PRO A 48 53.02 -1.36 4.39
C PRO A 48 52.06 -1.44 3.20
N ASN A 49 52.19 -0.50 2.28
CA ASN A 49 51.58 -0.55 0.97
C ASN A 49 52.15 -1.78 0.26
N PHE A 50 51.58 -2.95 0.53
CA PHE A 50 51.63 -4.06 -0.38
C PHE A 50 50.79 -3.62 -1.60
N PHE A 51 51.40 -2.88 -2.52
CA PHE A 51 50.98 -2.86 -3.90
C PHE A 51 51.03 -4.32 -4.38
N LYS A 52 49.92 -5.08 -4.17
CA LYS A 52 49.69 -6.30 -4.94
C LYS A 52 49.69 -5.84 -6.38
N LYS A 53 50.74 -6.22 -7.12
CA LYS A 53 50.90 -5.98 -8.55
C LYS A 53 49.55 -6.32 -9.20
N GLN A 54 48.82 -5.32 -9.67
CA GLN A 54 47.59 -5.58 -10.42
C GLN A 54 48.02 -6.34 -11.67
N VAL A 55 47.47 -7.57 -11.80
CA VAL A 55 47.72 -8.43 -12.96
C VAL A 55 47.34 -7.65 -14.21
N GLY A 56 48.25 -7.47 -15.15
CA GLY A 56 48.01 -6.74 -16.39
C GLY A 56 47.09 -7.52 -17.33
N LEU A 57 46.45 -6.83 -18.29
CA LEU A 57 45.57 -7.48 -19.26
C LEU A 57 46.26 -8.61 -20.04
N ASP A 58 47.52 -8.43 -20.39
CA ASP A 58 48.28 -9.44 -21.14
C ASP A 58 48.67 -10.63 -20.26
N GLU A 59 48.98 -10.41 -18.99
CA GLU A 59 49.22 -11.49 -18.03
C GLU A 59 47.99 -12.36 -17.82
N ILE A 60 46.75 -11.78 -17.88
CA ILE A 60 45.49 -12.56 -17.73
C ILE A 60 45.24 -13.46 -18.94
N LYS A 61 45.60 -13.01 -20.15
CA LYS A 61 45.40 -13.81 -21.37
C LYS A 61 46.15 -15.14 -21.32
N ASP A 62 47.32 -15.15 -20.66
CA ASP A 62 48.17 -16.34 -20.51
C ASP A 62 47.73 -17.27 -19.37
N LEU A 63 46.76 -16.85 -18.53
CA LEU A 63 46.25 -17.68 -17.46
C LEU A 63 45.49 -18.93 -18.00
N PRO A 64 45.52 -20.05 -17.25
CA PRO A 64 44.87 -21.26 -17.67
C PRO A 64 43.34 -21.16 -17.60
N VAL A 65 42.68 -21.90 -18.49
CA VAL A 65 41.23 -22.15 -18.44
C VAL A 65 40.99 -23.47 -17.72
N ARG A 66 40.02 -23.49 -16.77
CA ARG A 66 39.60 -24.69 -16.02
C ARG A 66 38.08 -24.76 -15.91
N GLY A 67 37.57 -25.97 -15.69
CA GLY A 67 36.19 -26.17 -15.28
C GLY A 67 36.00 -25.92 -13.78
N PHE A 68 34.76 -25.68 -13.38
CA PHE A 68 34.40 -25.47 -11.96
C PHE A 68 33.61 -26.69 -11.50
N LYS A 69 34.33 -27.69 -10.94
CA LYS A 69 33.77 -29.00 -10.61
C LYS A 69 32.61 -28.89 -9.61
N GLU A 70 32.76 -28.06 -8.58
CA GLU A 70 31.72 -27.84 -7.56
C GLU A 70 30.47 -27.16 -8.12
N ARG A 71 30.62 -26.44 -9.24
CA ARG A 71 29.55 -25.75 -9.97
C ARG A 71 29.00 -26.58 -11.13
N LYS A 72 29.48 -27.80 -11.33
CA LYS A 72 29.15 -28.67 -12.48
C LYS A 72 29.40 -28.00 -13.84
N ILE A 73 30.39 -27.13 -13.97
CA ILE A 73 30.77 -26.45 -15.20
C ILE A 73 32.06 -27.11 -15.74
N THR A 74 32.00 -27.61 -16.98
CA THR A 74 33.12 -28.25 -17.63
C THR A 74 34.15 -27.25 -18.15
N LYS A 75 35.37 -27.74 -18.45
CA LYS A 75 36.43 -26.95 -19.07
C LYS A 75 36.00 -26.43 -20.44
N GLU A 76 35.26 -27.22 -21.22
CA GLU A 76 34.76 -26.86 -22.55
C GLU A 76 33.90 -25.60 -22.53
N VAL A 77 32.98 -25.46 -21.56
CA VAL A 77 32.18 -24.23 -21.38
C VAL A 77 33.04 -23.05 -20.99
N SER A 78 34.01 -23.25 -20.08
CA SER A 78 34.93 -22.18 -19.68
C SER A 78 35.83 -21.74 -20.84
N GLU A 79 36.25 -22.66 -21.71
CA GLU A 79 37.01 -22.38 -22.93
C GLU A 79 36.20 -21.61 -23.95
N PHE A 80 34.92 -21.97 -24.15
CA PHE A 80 34.03 -21.23 -25.04
C PHE A 80 33.91 -19.76 -24.66
N PHE A 81 33.78 -19.47 -23.36
CA PHE A 81 33.69 -18.09 -22.84
C PHE A 81 35.03 -17.47 -22.52
N ASP A 82 36.14 -18.21 -22.66
CA ASP A 82 37.53 -17.80 -22.34
C ASP A 82 37.70 -17.34 -20.88
N VAL A 83 37.02 -18.03 -19.95
CA VAL A 83 37.11 -17.74 -18.49
C VAL A 83 38.44 -18.25 -17.95
N LYS A 84 39.26 -17.35 -17.46
CA LYS A 84 40.59 -17.65 -16.89
C LYS A 84 40.52 -17.82 -15.39
N VAL A 85 41.52 -18.53 -14.84
CA VAL A 85 41.65 -18.73 -13.39
C VAL A 85 43.09 -18.54 -12.94
N SER A 86 43.26 -18.10 -11.68
CA SER A 86 44.55 -18.19 -10.99
C SER A 86 44.39 -19.02 -9.71
N TYR A 87 45.55 -19.46 -9.20
CA TYR A 87 45.63 -20.35 -8.04
C TYR A 87 46.19 -19.60 -6.83
N GLY A 88 45.66 -19.91 -5.67
CA GLY A 88 46.21 -19.48 -4.40
C GLY A 88 47.44 -20.27 -3.99
N GLU A 89 48.04 -19.89 -2.86
CA GLU A 89 49.22 -20.57 -2.28
C GLU A 89 48.95 -22.07 -1.94
N ASN A 90 47.70 -22.42 -1.73
CA ASN A 90 47.25 -23.80 -1.48
C ASN A 90 47.11 -24.66 -2.75
N GLY A 91 47.38 -24.09 -3.93
CA GLY A 91 47.23 -24.78 -5.21
C GLY A 91 45.77 -24.93 -5.70
N GLU A 92 44.79 -24.35 -4.99
CA GLU A 92 43.39 -24.31 -5.41
C GLU A 92 43.08 -23.01 -6.18
N ILE A 93 42.02 -23.06 -6.99
CA ILE A 93 41.55 -21.86 -7.70
C ILE A 93 41.10 -20.83 -6.66
N ASP A 94 41.71 -19.66 -6.67
CA ASP A 94 41.35 -18.55 -5.78
C ASP A 94 40.70 -17.37 -6.50
N THR A 95 40.92 -17.26 -7.82
CA THR A 95 40.41 -16.12 -8.60
C THR A 95 39.88 -16.55 -9.96
N HIS A 96 38.73 -16.02 -10.35
CA HIS A 96 38.14 -16.17 -11.67
C HIS A 96 38.22 -14.83 -12.42
N TYR A 97 38.53 -14.88 -13.69
CA TYR A 97 38.58 -13.73 -14.59
C TYR A 97 37.59 -13.93 -15.72
N TYR A 98 36.50 -13.16 -15.70
CA TYR A 98 35.44 -13.20 -16.71
C TYR A 98 35.71 -12.14 -17.76
N PRO A 99 35.96 -12.53 -19.02
CA PRO A 99 36.28 -11.58 -20.09
C PRO A 99 35.04 -10.86 -20.61
N TYR A 100 35.22 -9.61 -20.89
CA TYR A 100 34.30 -8.74 -21.62
C TYR A 100 35.01 -8.14 -22.81
N ASP A 101 34.28 -7.80 -23.88
CA ASP A 101 34.82 -7.12 -25.06
C ASP A 101 36.00 -7.88 -25.70
N ASP A 102 35.86 -9.20 -25.80
CA ASP A 102 36.92 -10.08 -26.32
C ASP A 102 38.27 -9.93 -25.55
N GLY A 103 38.17 -9.86 -24.23
CA GLY A 103 39.34 -9.79 -23.36
C GLY A 103 39.99 -8.39 -23.24
N LYS A 104 39.28 -7.34 -23.63
CA LYS A 104 39.72 -5.94 -23.38
C LYS A 104 39.36 -5.45 -21.98
N ALA A 105 38.42 -6.13 -21.32
CA ALA A 105 38.01 -5.88 -19.94
C ALA A 105 37.76 -7.21 -19.22
N TYR A 106 38.01 -7.24 -17.92
CA TYR A 106 37.75 -8.41 -17.08
C TYR A 106 37.02 -8.02 -15.80
N LYS A 107 35.95 -8.75 -15.48
CA LYS A 107 35.42 -8.75 -14.13
C LYS A 107 36.11 -9.88 -13.37
N VAL A 108 36.74 -9.52 -12.27
CA VAL A 108 37.53 -10.44 -11.45
C VAL A 108 36.75 -10.79 -10.21
N ARG A 109 36.61 -12.09 -9.96
CA ARG A 109 36.03 -12.62 -8.73
C ARG A 109 37.11 -13.36 -7.94
N LYS A 110 37.53 -12.76 -6.83
CA LYS A 110 38.37 -13.44 -5.83
C LYS A 110 37.48 -14.19 -4.86
N LEU A 111 37.78 -15.44 -4.63
CA LEU A 111 37.02 -16.27 -3.72
C LEU A 111 37.27 -15.88 -2.26
N PRO A 112 36.27 -15.90 -1.37
CA PRO A 112 34.93 -16.43 -1.63
C PRO A 112 33.99 -15.48 -2.40
N LYS A 113 34.06 -14.14 -2.25
CA LYS A 113 33.03 -13.25 -2.85
C LYS A 113 33.51 -11.79 -3.01
N GLU A 114 34.77 -11.55 -3.36
CA GLU A 114 35.26 -10.20 -3.67
C GLU A 114 35.25 -9.98 -5.18
N PHE A 115 34.75 -8.81 -5.62
CA PHE A 115 34.66 -8.47 -7.03
C PHE A 115 35.35 -7.13 -7.32
N HIS A 116 36.11 -7.08 -8.41
CA HIS A 116 36.65 -5.83 -8.95
C HIS A 116 36.76 -5.92 -10.47
N TRP A 117 37.04 -4.78 -11.11
CA TRP A 117 37.19 -4.71 -12.54
C TRP A 117 38.62 -4.36 -12.93
N ILE A 118 39.11 -5.01 -13.97
CA ILE A 118 40.30 -4.59 -14.74
C ILE A 118 39.76 -4.08 -16.06
N GLN A 119 39.80 -2.79 -16.27
CA GLN A 119 39.00 -2.06 -17.25
C GLN A 119 37.50 -2.32 -17.06
N LYS A 120 36.66 -1.31 -17.27
CA LYS A 120 35.20 -1.47 -17.13
C LYS A 120 34.58 -1.62 -18.51
N SER A 121 33.60 -2.52 -18.62
CA SER A 121 32.75 -2.66 -19.79
C SER A 121 31.27 -2.41 -19.41
N THR A 122 30.50 -1.91 -20.36
CA THR A 122 29.04 -1.81 -20.30
C THR A 122 28.35 -2.87 -21.14
N ASN A 123 29.12 -3.71 -21.85
CA ASN A 123 28.58 -4.85 -22.57
C ASN A 123 28.18 -6.00 -21.62
N LEU A 124 27.45 -6.97 -22.14
CA LEU A 124 27.03 -8.14 -21.37
C LEU A 124 28.12 -9.21 -21.43
N PHE A 125 28.32 -9.96 -20.36
CA PHE A 125 29.23 -11.10 -20.37
C PHE A 125 28.79 -12.11 -21.44
N GLY A 126 29.72 -12.55 -22.26
CA GLY A 126 29.45 -13.51 -23.34
C GLY A 126 28.80 -12.94 -24.58
N GLN A 127 28.47 -11.64 -24.63
CA GLN A 127 27.79 -11.02 -25.77
C GLN A 127 28.59 -11.18 -27.09
N SER A 128 29.89 -11.02 -27.05
CA SER A 128 30.78 -11.16 -28.23
C SER A 128 30.82 -12.58 -28.83
N LYS A 129 30.38 -13.59 -28.07
CA LYS A 129 30.33 -14.99 -28.54
C LYS A 129 29.13 -15.28 -29.42
N PHE A 130 28.16 -14.36 -29.50
CA PHE A 130 26.92 -14.57 -30.23
C PHE A 130 26.64 -13.41 -31.18
N ASN A 131 26.35 -13.74 -32.42
CA ASN A 131 25.82 -12.75 -33.35
C ASN A 131 24.43 -12.32 -32.91
N GLY A 132 24.06 -11.08 -33.17
CA GLY A 132 22.69 -10.62 -32.95
C GLY A 132 21.69 -11.42 -33.78
N GLY A 133 20.46 -11.47 -33.33
CA GLY A 133 19.36 -12.21 -33.99
C GLY A 133 19.22 -13.66 -33.54
N GLY A 134 18.14 -14.29 -33.97
CA GLY A 134 17.83 -15.65 -33.62
C GLY A 134 16.55 -15.78 -32.77
N LYS A 135 16.21 -17.03 -32.42
CA LYS A 135 14.95 -17.34 -31.77
C LYS A 135 14.91 -16.83 -30.34
N ARG A 136 15.97 -17.06 -29.58
CA ARG A 136 15.97 -16.81 -28.13
C ARG A 136 17.34 -16.34 -27.63
N LEU A 137 17.32 -15.32 -26.77
CA LEU A 137 18.45 -14.92 -25.93
C LEU A 137 18.08 -15.20 -24.47
N ILE A 138 19.02 -15.74 -23.71
CA ILE A 138 18.85 -15.92 -22.26
C ILE A 138 19.73 -14.91 -21.54
N ILE A 139 19.18 -14.18 -20.57
CA ILE A 139 19.91 -13.21 -19.75
C ILE A 139 19.85 -13.65 -18.30
N THR A 140 21.04 -13.77 -17.69
CA THR A 140 21.21 -14.13 -16.26
C THR A 140 21.75 -12.93 -15.46
N GLU A 141 21.71 -13.03 -14.14
CA GLU A 141 22.27 -12.00 -13.26
C GLU A 141 23.79 -12.10 -13.18
N GLY A 142 24.33 -13.31 -12.98
CA GLY A 142 25.75 -13.57 -12.80
C GLY A 142 26.40 -14.37 -13.93
N GLU A 143 27.72 -14.26 -14.03
CA GLU A 143 28.52 -14.96 -15.02
C GLU A 143 28.45 -16.49 -14.83
N ILE A 144 28.49 -16.97 -13.59
CA ILE A 144 28.36 -18.40 -13.28
C ILE A 144 27.01 -18.95 -13.73
N ASP A 145 25.96 -18.15 -13.66
CA ASP A 145 24.62 -18.56 -14.08
C ASP A 145 24.54 -18.67 -15.59
N ALA A 146 25.17 -17.76 -16.33
CA ALA A 146 25.31 -17.88 -17.77
C ALA A 146 26.07 -19.14 -18.18
N LEU A 147 27.19 -19.42 -17.50
CA LEU A 147 27.97 -20.65 -17.71
C LEU A 147 27.13 -21.90 -17.37
N SER A 148 26.27 -21.84 -16.36
CA SER A 148 25.40 -22.97 -15.96
C SER A 148 24.37 -23.28 -17.02
N ILE A 149 23.75 -22.27 -17.63
CA ILE A 149 22.80 -22.42 -18.73
C ILE A 149 23.52 -22.91 -19.98
N ALA A 150 24.72 -22.38 -20.26
CA ALA A 150 25.55 -22.85 -21.37
C ALA A 150 25.91 -24.34 -21.20
N GLN A 151 26.27 -24.75 -19.98
CA GLN A 151 26.56 -26.15 -19.64
C GLN A 151 25.33 -27.04 -19.90
N ALA A 152 24.19 -26.62 -19.37
CA ALA A 152 22.95 -27.38 -19.59
C ALA A 152 22.60 -27.54 -21.08
N SER A 153 22.83 -26.49 -21.86
CA SER A 153 22.63 -26.52 -23.33
C SER A 153 23.60 -27.49 -24.02
N LEU A 154 24.87 -27.45 -23.62
CA LEU A 154 25.91 -28.31 -24.17
C LEU A 154 25.64 -29.79 -23.86
N ASP A 155 25.27 -30.09 -22.60
CA ASP A 155 24.96 -31.46 -22.17
C ASP A 155 23.85 -32.08 -23.01
N LYS A 156 22.76 -31.33 -23.21
CA LYS A 156 21.56 -31.84 -23.87
C LYS A 156 21.62 -31.79 -25.40
N TYR A 157 22.11 -30.67 -25.93
CA TYR A 157 22.03 -30.39 -27.37
C TYR A 157 23.37 -30.38 -28.09
N LYS A 158 24.47 -30.61 -27.38
CA LYS A 158 25.85 -30.54 -27.91
C LYS A 158 26.14 -29.17 -28.58
N LYS A 159 25.46 -28.14 -28.12
CA LYS A 159 25.56 -26.77 -28.61
C LYS A 159 25.24 -25.76 -27.51
N ILE A 160 26.00 -24.69 -27.45
CA ILE A 160 25.73 -23.55 -26.55
C ILE A 160 24.80 -22.59 -27.30
N TYR A 161 23.63 -22.33 -26.69
CA TYR A 161 22.67 -21.34 -27.19
C TYR A 161 23.01 -19.94 -26.63
N PRO A 162 22.52 -18.83 -27.28
CA PRO A 162 22.78 -17.49 -26.82
C PRO A 162 22.36 -17.27 -25.37
N VAL A 163 23.36 -17.08 -24.53
CA VAL A 163 23.21 -16.75 -23.10
C VAL A 163 24.25 -15.74 -22.70
N VAL A 164 23.82 -14.72 -21.96
CA VAL A 164 24.65 -13.60 -21.50
C VAL A 164 24.35 -13.31 -20.03
N ALA A 165 25.30 -12.68 -19.33
CA ALA A 165 25.05 -12.20 -17.98
C ALA A 165 25.13 -10.69 -17.89
N MET A 166 24.30 -10.13 -17.02
CA MET A 166 24.39 -8.73 -16.61
C MET A 166 25.45 -8.57 -15.52
N SER A 167 26.12 -7.43 -15.47
CA SER A 167 26.89 -7.09 -14.28
C SER A 167 25.98 -6.37 -13.29
N SER A 168 25.76 -6.93 -12.10
CA SER A 168 24.83 -6.41 -11.09
C SER A 168 25.05 -4.92 -10.75
N ALA A 169 26.31 -4.46 -10.72
CA ALA A 169 26.65 -3.07 -10.42
C ALA A 169 26.32 -2.04 -11.54
N THR A 170 26.09 -2.51 -12.78
CA THR A 170 25.85 -1.65 -13.96
C THR A 170 24.67 -2.13 -14.81
N MET A 171 23.77 -2.95 -14.24
CA MET A 171 22.70 -3.64 -14.95
C MET A 171 21.86 -2.73 -15.85
N THR A 172 21.31 -1.66 -15.30
CA THR A 172 20.46 -0.70 -16.03
C THR A 172 21.20 -0.12 -17.23
N LYS A 173 22.46 0.30 -17.02
CA LYS A 173 23.29 0.89 -18.07
C LYS A 173 23.62 -0.15 -19.15
N ALA A 174 24.03 -1.35 -18.75
CA ALA A 174 24.35 -2.44 -19.68
C ALA A 174 23.13 -2.82 -20.54
N LEU A 175 21.95 -2.92 -19.95
CA LEU A 175 20.73 -3.22 -20.70
C LEU A 175 20.33 -2.09 -21.67
N LEU A 176 20.46 -0.82 -21.23
CA LEU A 176 20.13 0.33 -22.07
C LEU A 176 21.08 0.44 -23.28
N GLU A 177 22.38 0.33 -23.08
CA GLU A 177 23.37 0.45 -24.13
C GLU A 177 23.31 -0.72 -25.13
N ASN A 178 22.91 -1.92 -24.66
CA ASN A 178 22.81 -3.11 -25.51
C ASN A 178 21.37 -3.45 -25.95
N ARG A 179 20.41 -2.57 -25.67
CA ARG A 179 18.98 -2.81 -25.93
C ARG A 179 18.70 -3.21 -27.39
N ASP A 180 19.28 -2.53 -28.33
CA ASP A 180 19.03 -2.79 -29.76
C ASP A 180 19.56 -4.16 -30.16
N TRP A 181 20.74 -4.56 -29.69
CA TRP A 181 21.27 -5.91 -29.90
C TRP A 181 20.38 -6.97 -29.24
N ILE A 182 19.95 -6.77 -27.99
CA ILE A 182 19.04 -7.68 -27.27
C ILE A 182 17.74 -7.86 -28.06
N ARG A 183 17.17 -6.79 -28.58
CA ARG A 183 15.91 -6.80 -29.34
C ARG A 183 16.01 -7.40 -30.74
N THR A 184 17.19 -7.72 -31.23
CA THR A 184 17.35 -8.48 -32.49
C THR A 184 16.85 -9.92 -32.35
N PHE A 185 16.79 -10.46 -31.13
CA PHE A 185 16.23 -11.80 -30.87
C PHE A 185 14.69 -11.76 -30.86
N ASN A 186 14.06 -12.90 -31.26
CA ASN A 186 12.60 -12.99 -31.27
C ASN A 186 12.01 -12.97 -29.87
N GLU A 187 12.67 -13.64 -28.92
CA GLU A 187 12.29 -13.62 -27.50
C GLU A 187 13.53 -13.53 -26.60
N VAL A 188 13.36 -12.93 -25.45
CA VAL A 188 14.38 -12.77 -24.41
C VAL A 188 13.88 -13.43 -23.13
N VAL A 189 14.62 -14.42 -22.62
CA VAL A 189 14.28 -15.09 -21.36
C VAL A 189 15.15 -14.52 -20.24
N LEU A 190 14.53 -13.87 -19.27
CA LEU A 190 15.19 -13.46 -18.04
C LEU A 190 15.22 -14.66 -17.09
N CYS A 191 16.41 -15.07 -16.69
CA CYS A 191 16.65 -16.17 -15.75
C CYS A 191 17.54 -15.62 -14.61
N LEU A 192 16.92 -14.77 -13.77
CA LEU A 192 17.58 -14.03 -12.70
C LEU A 192 17.38 -14.72 -11.35
N ASP A 193 18.05 -14.22 -10.32
CA ASP A 193 17.95 -14.76 -8.96
C ASP A 193 16.51 -14.69 -8.43
N ASN A 194 16.10 -15.72 -7.71
CA ASN A 194 14.76 -15.82 -7.14
C ASN A 194 14.69 -15.20 -5.73
N ASP A 195 15.18 -13.96 -5.60
CA ASP A 195 15.10 -13.16 -4.39
C ASP A 195 14.52 -11.78 -4.68
N GLU A 196 14.38 -10.92 -3.66
CA GLU A 196 13.77 -9.59 -3.83
C GLU A 196 14.57 -8.69 -4.78
N ALA A 197 15.90 -8.80 -4.78
CA ALA A 197 16.77 -8.04 -5.67
C ALA A 197 16.58 -8.49 -7.13
N GLY A 198 16.55 -9.81 -7.38
CA GLY A 198 16.28 -10.38 -8.70
C GLY A 198 14.90 -10.03 -9.24
N GLN A 199 13.87 -9.95 -8.38
CA GLN A 199 12.53 -9.50 -8.79
C GLN A 199 12.52 -8.01 -9.21
N LYS A 200 13.22 -7.15 -8.49
CA LYS A 200 13.39 -5.73 -8.87
C LYS A 200 14.17 -5.60 -10.18
N ALA A 201 15.26 -6.37 -10.32
CA ALA A 201 16.04 -6.45 -11.55
C ALA A 201 15.20 -6.92 -12.75
N THR A 202 14.36 -7.93 -12.56
CA THR A 202 13.42 -8.42 -13.57
C THR A 202 12.46 -7.32 -14.02
N ALA A 203 11.83 -6.61 -13.09
CA ALA A 203 10.90 -5.54 -13.41
C ALA A 203 11.56 -4.38 -14.17
N GLU A 204 12.79 -4.05 -13.85
CA GLU A 204 13.57 -3.00 -14.53
C GLU A 204 14.01 -3.46 -15.93
N ALA A 205 14.50 -4.69 -16.06
CA ALA A 205 14.88 -5.27 -17.34
C ALA A 205 13.70 -5.31 -18.32
N ILE A 206 12.50 -5.65 -17.85
CA ILE A 206 11.27 -5.64 -18.67
C ILE A 206 10.96 -4.25 -19.19
N LYS A 207 11.09 -3.20 -18.36
CA LYS A 207 10.86 -1.82 -18.79
C LYS A 207 11.83 -1.38 -19.89
N ILE A 208 13.09 -1.82 -19.80
CA ILE A 208 14.14 -1.45 -20.75
C ILE A 208 13.99 -2.22 -22.06
N ILE A 209 13.88 -3.53 -21.99
CA ILE A 209 13.86 -4.42 -23.16
C ILE A 209 12.50 -4.33 -23.90
N GLY A 210 11.40 -4.28 -23.15
CA GLY A 210 10.03 -4.28 -23.65
C GLY A 210 9.31 -5.59 -23.33
N ILE A 211 8.08 -5.46 -22.78
CA ILE A 211 7.25 -6.59 -22.35
C ILE A 211 6.85 -7.53 -23.51
N ASP A 212 6.84 -7.01 -24.72
CA ASP A 212 6.51 -7.72 -25.95
C ASP A 212 7.47 -8.87 -26.27
N LYS A 213 8.73 -8.76 -25.80
CA LYS A 213 9.79 -9.74 -26.08
C LYS A 213 10.21 -10.57 -24.88
N VAL A 214 9.87 -10.13 -23.67
CA VAL A 214 10.41 -10.72 -22.45
C VAL A 214 9.53 -11.83 -21.90
N LYS A 215 10.19 -12.93 -21.57
CA LYS A 215 9.65 -14.02 -20.74
C LYS A 215 10.49 -14.17 -19.48
N VAL A 216 9.90 -14.65 -18.40
CA VAL A 216 10.58 -14.82 -17.11
C VAL A 216 10.59 -16.31 -16.74
N ALA A 217 11.77 -16.85 -16.52
CA ALA A 217 11.95 -18.21 -16.02
C ALA A 217 11.67 -18.28 -14.51
N LYS A 218 10.91 -19.28 -14.08
CA LYS A 218 10.67 -19.56 -12.66
C LYS A 218 11.61 -20.66 -12.20
N LEU A 219 12.48 -20.33 -11.26
CA LEU A 219 13.47 -21.27 -10.70
C LEU A 219 12.94 -21.92 -9.43
N PRO A 220 13.17 -23.23 -9.21
CA PRO A 220 12.85 -23.92 -7.96
C PRO A 220 13.87 -23.65 -6.85
N CYS A 221 15.00 -22.99 -7.19
CA CYS A 221 16.10 -22.64 -6.30
C CYS A 221 16.38 -21.13 -6.39
N LYS A 222 17.43 -20.68 -5.67
CA LYS A 222 17.81 -19.28 -5.64
C LYS A 222 18.28 -18.78 -7.02
N ASP A 223 19.19 -19.51 -7.65
CA ASP A 223 19.86 -19.12 -8.89
C ASP A 223 19.97 -20.28 -9.89
N PRO A 224 20.28 -20.04 -11.16
CA PRO A 224 20.45 -21.07 -12.18
C PRO A 224 21.53 -22.10 -11.86
N ASN A 225 22.65 -21.69 -11.25
CA ASN A 225 23.70 -22.63 -10.88
C ASN A 225 23.24 -23.59 -9.78
N GLU A 226 22.50 -23.11 -8.81
CA GLU A 226 21.94 -23.97 -7.77
C GLU A 226 20.98 -25.02 -8.33
N VAL A 227 20.18 -24.66 -9.35
CA VAL A 227 19.33 -25.63 -10.07
C VAL A 227 20.17 -26.68 -10.77
N LEU A 228 21.24 -26.29 -11.45
CA LEU A 228 22.14 -27.23 -12.14
C LEU A 228 22.81 -28.18 -11.13
N VAL A 229 23.23 -27.67 -9.98
CA VAL A 229 23.96 -28.46 -8.95
C VAL A 229 23.01 -29.37 -8.18
N LYS A 230 21.84 -28.88 -7.76
CA LYS A 230 20.89 -29.67 -6.96
C LYS A 230 20.06 -30.66 -7.79
N PHE A 231 19.81 -30.30 -9.02
CA PHE A 231 19.06 -31.15 -9.95
C PHE A 231 19.96 -31.58 -11.12
N ASP A 232 19.65 -31.16 -12.34
CA ASP A 232 20.41 -31.48 -13.54
C ASP A 232 20.20 -30.43 -14.66
N SER A 233 20.89 -30.65 -15.77
CA SER A 233 20.80 -29.84 -16.98
C SER A 233 19.38 -29.83 -17.58
N ASN A 234 18.63 -30.94 -17.48
CA ASN A 234 17.28 -31.02 -18.03
C ASN A 234 16.33 -30.14 -17.25
N LYS A 235 16.42 -30.15 -15.91
CA LYS A 235 15.58 -29.32 -15.04
C LYS A 235 15.84 -27.83 -15.27
N LEU A 236 17.11 -27.43 -15.38
CA LEU A 236 17.47 -26.03 -15.64
C LEU A 236 16.92 -25.58 -17.00
N LEU A 237 17.10 -26.37 -18.06
CA LEU A 237 16.55 -26.04 -19.38
C LEU A 237 15.03 -26.04 -19.39
N GLN A 238 14.38 -26.93 -18.64
CA GLN A 238 12.93 -26.90 -18.48
C GLN A 238 12.46 -25.54 -17.96
N CYS A 239 13.08 -25.00 -16.89
CA CYS A 239 12.75 -23.67 -16.37
C CYS A 239 12.88 -22.57 -17.45
N VAL A 240 13.90 -22.64 -18.30
CA VAL A 240 14.11 -21.70 -19.41
C VAL A 240 13.06 -21.86 -20.51
N PHE A 241 12.67 -23.09 -20.85
CA PHE A 241 11.68 -23.36 -21.91
C PHE A 241 10.26 -23.09 -21.46
N ASP A 242 9.96 -23.30 -20.19
CA ASP A 242 8.66 -23.03 -19.57
C ASP A 242 8.50 -21.56 -19.16
N ALA A 243 9.48 -20.70 -19.50
CA ALA A 243 9.42 -19.28 -19.21
C ALA A 243 8.14 -18.66 -19.79
N ALA A 244 7.38 -17.98 -18.93
CA ALA A 244 6.10 -17.37 -19.29
C ALA A 244 6.27 -15.87 -19.56
N SER A 245 5.40 -15.33 -20.42
CA SER A 245 5.30 -13.87 -20.58
C SER A 245 5.01 -13.22 -19.23
N HIS A 246 5.69 -12.12 -18.95
CA HIS A 246 5.42 -11.38 -17.73
C HIS A 246 4.02 -10.77 -17.80
N VAL A 247 3.19 -11.10 -16.83
CA VAL A 247 1.87 -10.47 -16.66
C VAL A 247 2.03 -9.33 -15.64
N PRO A 248 1.79 -8.07 -16.03
CA PRO A 248 1.87 -6.97 -15.09
C PRO A 248 0.97 -7.19 -13.88
N ALA A 249 1.40 -6.68 -12.72
CA ALA A 249 0.60 -6.74 -11.51
C ALA A 249 -0.79 -6.12 -11.74
N GLY A 250 -1.83 -6.82 -11.31
CA GLY A 250 -3.22 -6.39 -11.50
C GLY A 250 -3.93 -6.93 -12.75
N ILE A 251 -3.21 -7.61 -13.66
CA ILE A 251 -3.85 -8.39 -14.74
C ILE A 251 -4.08 -9.81 -14.23
N ILE A 252 -5.35 -10.22 -14.19
CA ILE A 252 -5.77 -11.50 -13.62
C ILE A 252 -6.18 -12.43 -14.76
N GLY A 253 -5.63 -13.64 -14.78
CA GLY A 253 -6.00 -14.69 -15.73
C GLY A 253 -7.35 -15.37 -15.38
N LYS A 254 -7.85 -16.21 -16.30
CA LYS A 254 -9.16 -16.88 -16.15
C LYS A 254 -9.26 -17.71 -14.86
N GLU A 255 -8.21 -18.48 -14.53
CA GLU A 255 -8.22 -19.35 -13.36
C GLU A 255 -8.20 -18.56 -12.04
N ASP A 256 -7.39 -17.50 -11.98
CA ASP A 256 -7.32 -16.64 -10.79
C ASP A 256 -8.62 -15.81 -10.63
N LEU A 257 -9.22 -15.38 -11.77
CA LEU A 257 -10.52 -14.71 -11.77
C LEU A 257 -11.61 -15.64 -11.25
N TRP A 258 -11.59 -16.92 -11.64
CA TRP A 258 -12.55 -17.90 -11.16
C TRP A 258 -12.42 -18.12 -9.65
N LYS A 259 -11.21 -18.31 -9.14
CA LYS A 259 -10.96 -18.40 -7.69
C LYS A 259 -11.41 -17.15 -6.93
N ALA A 260 -11.16 -15.97 -7.50
CA ALA A 260 -11.63 -14.72 -6.91
C ALA A 260 -13.16 -14.66 -6.85
N LEU A 261 -13.85 -15.15 -7.89
CA LEU A 261 -15.31 -15.21 -7.94
C LEU A 261 -15.88 -16.21 -6.91
N GLU A 262 -15.28 -17.39 -6.76
CA GLU A 262 -15.67 -18.38 -5.74
C GLU A 262 -15.54 -17.78 -4.34
N ASN A 263 -14.43 -17.10 -4.05
CA ASN A 263 -14.21 -16.42 -2.77
C ASN A 263 -15.21 -15.27 -2.55
N TYR A 264 -15.52 -14.49 -3.59
CA TYR A 264 -16.47 -13.38 -3.53
C TYR A 264 -17.86 -13.85 -3.16
N ASN A 265 -18.34 -14.93 -3.76
CA ASN A 265 -19.66 -15.50 -3.48
C ASN A 265 -19.76 -16.16 -2.10
N SER A 266 -18.65 -16.51 -1.47
CA SER A 266 -18.63 -17.10 -0.13
C SER A 266 -18.74 -16.09 1.01
N VAL A 267 -18.57 -14.78 0.74
CA VAL A 267 -18.62 -13.74 1.77
C VAL A 267 -20.07 -13.25 1.91
N PRO A 268 -20.77 -13.59 3.02
CA PRO A 268 -22.17 -13.20 3.21
C PRO A 268 -22.27 -11.69 3.46
N SER A 269 -23.32 -11.08 2.92
CA SER A 269 -23.72 -9.73 3.32
C SER A 269 -24.47 -9.78 4.65
N VAL A 270 -24.22 -8.79 5.52
CA VAL A 270 -24.99 -8.64 6.77
C VAL A 270 -26.11 -7.63 6.54
N PRO A 271 -27.38 -7.99 6.82
CA PRO A 271 -28.49 -7.07 6.64
C PRO A 271 -28.38 -5.85 7.57
N TYR A 272 -28.98 -4.75 7.17
CA TYR A 272 -29.16 -3.59 8.06
C TYR A 272 -30.18 -3.95 9.16
N PRO A 273 -30.15 -3.27 10.33
CA PRO A 273 -31.07 -3.55 11.43
C PRO A 273 -32.55 -3.40 11.03
N ASP A 274 -33.44 -4.02 11.77
CA ASP A 274 -34.90 -4.05 11.48
C ASP A 274 -35.50 -2.65 11.38
N CYS A 275 -35.03 -1.71 12.18
CA CYS A 275 -35.44 -0.29 12.06
C CYS A 275 -35.08 0.35 10.72
N LEU A 276 -34.15 -0.25 9.96
CA LEU A 276 -33.72 0.16 8.62
C LEU A 276 -34.09 -0.87 7.54
N GLN A 277 -35.10 -1.73 7.77
CA GLN A 277 -35.46 -2.80 6.84
C GLN A 277 -35.80 -2.32 5.43
N GLY A 278 -36.34 -1.11 5.30
CA GLY A 278 -36.54 -0.49 3.98
C GLY A 278 -35.27 -0.38 3.16
N VAL A 279 -34.12 -0.15 3.81
CA VAL A 279 -32.81 -0.10 3.16
C VAL A 279 -32.42 -1.47 2.57
N ASN A 280 -32.70 -2.57 3.30
CA ASN A 280 -32.41 -3.93 2.84
C ASN A 280 -33.14 -4.30 1.54
N SER A 281 -34.34 -3.75 1.30
CA SER A 281 -35.09 -4.03 0.08
C SER A 281 -34.32 -3.67 -1.20
N LYS A 282 -33.49 -2.64 -1.14
CA LYS A 282 -32.70 -2.11 -2.27
C LYS A 282 -31.22 -2.44 -2.18
N LEU A 283 -30.58 -2.29 -1.02
CA LEU A 283 -29.12 -2.49 -0.88
C LEU A 283 -28.70 -3.94 -0.67
N LYS A 284 -29.60 -4.80 -0.17
CA LYS A 284 -29.31 -6.22 0.10
C LYS A 284 -28.23 -6.45 1.17
N GLY A 285 -28.05 -5.52 2.11
CA GLY A 285 -27.13 -5.62 3.23
C GLY A 285 -25.79 -4.91 3.05
N MET A 286 -24.94 -5.02 4.07
CA MET A 286 -23.59 -4.48 4.13
C MET A 286 -22.60 -5.56 3.68
N ARG A 287 -21.70 -5.24 2.75
CA ARG A 287 -20.74 -6.17 2.16
C ARG A 287 -19.30 -5.71 2.38
N PRO A 288 -18.38 -6.59 2.77
CA PRO A 288 -16.94 -6.29 2.79
C PRO A 288 -16.46 -5.78 1.43
N GLY A 289 -15.56 -4.81 1.46
CA GLY A 289 -15.03 -4.18 0.25
C GLY A 289 -15.85 -2.98 -0.24
N GLU A 290 -16.90 -2.57 0.49
CA GLU A 290 -17.78 -1.47 0.09
C GLU A 290 -17.77 -0.29 1.08
N ILE A 291 -18.02 0.91 0.54
CA ILE A 291 -18.20 2.14 1.30
C ILE A 291 -19.64 2.59 1.13
N THR A 292 -20.40 2.67 2.23
CA THR A 292 -21.75 3.22 2.27
C THR A 292 -21.72 4.63 2.84
N LEU A 293 -22.24 5.58 2.09
CA LEU A 293 -22.33 6.99 2.48
C LEU A 293 -23.71 7.31 3.05
N PHE A 294 -23.73 7.89 4.23
CA PHE A 294 -24.92 8.39 4.92
C PHE A 294 -24.96 9.92 4.88
N ILE A 295 -26.02 10.49 4.31
CA ILE A 295 -26.18 11.92 4.18
C ILE A 295 -27.51 12.41 4.72
N SER A 296 -27.50 13.50 5.46
CA SER A 296 -28.70 14.20 5.92
C SER A 296 -28.38 15.61 6.42
N GLY A 297 -29.40 16.40 6.65
CA GLY A 297 -29.29 17.68 7.35
C GLY A 297 -28.74 17.54 8.76
N THR A 298 -28.33 18.67 9.35
CA THR A 298 -27.89 18.73 10.77
C THR A 298 -29.08 18.35 11.69
N GLY A 299 -28.81 17.63 12.77
CA GLY A 299 -29.84 17.20 13.72
C GLY A 299 -30.79 16.10 13.22
N SER A 300 -30.65 15.60 12.00
CA SER A 300 -31.56 14.58 11.45
C SER A 300 -31.28 13.14 11.93
N GLY A 301 -30.29 12.90 12.81
CA GLY A 301 -30.04 11.61 13.45
C GLY A 301 -28.99 10.74 12.77
N LYS A 302 -28.00 11.30 12.04
CA LYS A 302 -26.89 10.57 11.40
C LYS A 302 -26.21 9.60 12.35
N SER A 303 -25.68 10.12 13.46
CA SER A 303 -24.97 9.32 14.46
C SER A 303 -25.87 8.27 15.13
N THR A 304 -27.18 8.55 15.27
CA THR A 304 -28.13 7.56 15.80
C THR A 304 -28.30 6.38 14.85
N ILE A 305 -28.39 6.62 13.54
CA ILE A 305 -28.45 5.53 12.53
C ILE A 305 -27.18 4.69 12.58
N LEU A 306 -26.01 5.29 12.66
CA LEU A 306 -24.75 4.54 12.79
C LEU A 306 -24.72 3.69 14.07
N ARG A 307 -25.19 4.24 15.21
CA ARG A 307 -25.24 3.49 16.49
C ARG A 307 -26.20 2.31 16.41
N GLU A 308 -27.36 2.42 15.75
CA GLU A 308 -28.26 1.28 15.51
C GLU A 308 -27.57 0.19 14.68
N ILE A 309 -26.80 0.56 13.66
CA ILE A 309 -26.04 -0.40 12.85
C ILE A 309 -24.94 -1.05 13.70
N ILE A 310 -24.20 -0.28 14.53
CA ILE A 310 -23.18 -0.79 15.44
C ILE A 310 -23.78 -1.84 16.40
N LEU A 311 -24.87 -1.51 17.08
CA LEU A 311 -25.52 -2.43 18.02
C LEU A 311 -26.04 -3.69 17.31
N HIS A 312 -26.64 -3.54 16.14
CA HIS A 312 -27.09 -4.67 15.34
C HIS A 312 -25.93 -5.61 14.94
N LEU A 313 -24.78 -5.07 14.53
CA LEU A 313 -23.61 -5.86 14.18
C LEU A 313 -23.02 -6.59 15.39
N LEU A 314 -23.02 -5.96 16.56
CA LEU A 314 -22.59 -6.60 17.82
C LEU A 314 -23.50 -7.76 18.21
N ASP A 315 -24.79 -7.65 17.93
CA ASP A 315 -25.79 -8.68 18.24
C ASP A 315 -25.77 -9.84 17.22
N THR A 316 -25.62 -9.53 15.94
CA THR A 316 -25.78 -10.50 14.84
C THR A 316 -24.47 -11.11 14.34
N THR A 317 -23.32 -10.54 14.67
CA THR A 317 -22.00 -11.03 14.23
C THR A 317 -21.05 -11.24 15.40
N LYS A 318 -19.88 -11.85 15.13
CA LYS A 318 -18.76 -11.93 16.07
C LYS A 318 -17.57 -11.07 15.63
N ASP A 319 -17.79 -10.23 14.62
CA ASP A 319 -16.75 -9.42 14.03
C ASP A 319 -16.37 -8.22 14.90
N LYS A 320 -15.14 -7.73 14.74
CA LYS A 320 -14.68 -6.50 15.38
C LYS A 320 -15.12 -5.26 14.60
N LEU A 321 -15.39 -4.19 15.35
CA LEU A 321 -15.83 -2.91 14.83
C LEU A 321 -14.85 -1.79 15.23
N GLY A 322 -14.59 -0.86 14.32
CA GLY A 322 -13.83 0.36 14.57
C GLY A 322 -14.74 1.58 14.47
N ILE A 323 -14.70 2.45 15.48
CA ILE A 323 -15.52 3.68 15.53
C ILE A 323 -14.58 4.88 15.55
N ILE A 324 -14.78 5.78 14.60
CA ILE A 324 -14.12 7.09 14.54
C ILE A 324 -15.22 8.14 14.58
N SER A 325 -15.41 8.72 15.77
CA SER A 325 -16.30 9.85 15.98
C SER A 325 -15.45 11.10 16.22
N LEU A 326 -15.48 12.01 15.25
CA LEU A 326 -14.64 13.20 15.27
C LEU A 326 -15.36 14.41 15.91
N GLU A 327 -16.67 14.31 16.09
CA GLU A 327 -17.48 15.35 16.75
C GLU A 327 -17.75 15.04 18.23
N GLU A 328 -17.63 13.79 18.66
CA GLU A 328 -17.94 13.35 20.00
C GLU A 328 -16.72 12.76 20.70
N ALA A 329 -16.54 13.06 21.96
CA ALA A 329 -15.54 12.39 22.78
C ALA A 329 -15.84 10.88 22.90
N PRO A 330 -14.83 10.00 23.02
CA PRO A 330 -15.02 8.55 23.16
C PRO A 330 -15.98 8.17 24.31
N ALA A 331 -15.89 8.87 25.44
CA ALA A 331 -16.77 8.68 26.59
C ALA A 331 -18.25 8.97 26.27
N GLU A 332 -18.54 9.99 25.46
CA GLU A 332 -19.89 10.33 25.03
C GLU A 332 -20.46 9.28 24.08
N THR A 333 -19.64 8.81 23.13
CA THR A 333 -20.01 7.69 22.23
C THR A 333 -20.34 6.43 23.05
N ALA A 334 -19.48 6.07 24.01
CA ALA A 334 -19.69 4.92 24.88
C ALA A 334 -20.96 5.06 25.74
N ARG A 335 -21.21 6.22 26.33
CA ARG A 335 -22.39 6.54 27.13
C ARG A 335 -23.68 6.39 26.32
N LYS A 336 -23.71 6.88 25.08
CA LYS A 336 -24.87 6.77 24.18
C LYS A 336 -25.14 5.34 23.76
N LEU A 337 -24.12 4.58 23.39
CA LEU A 337 -24.26 3.16 23.05
C LEU A 337 -24.76 2.34 24.24
N ALA A 338 -24.18 2.54 25.43
CA ALA A 338 -24.60 1.87 26.66
C ALA A 338 -26.06 2.20 27.02
N GLY A 339 -26.46 3.46 26.90
CA GLY A 339 -27.85 3.87 27.14
C GLY A 339 -28.82 3.23 26.15
N MET A 340 -28.49 3.18 24.86
CA MET A 340 -29.33 2.53 23.84
C MET A 340 -29.53 1.03 24.10
N VAL A 341 -28.52 0.30 24.55
CA VAL A 341 -28.62 -1.13 24.92
C VAL A 341 -29.51 -1.32 26.14
N LEU A 342 -29.54 -0.36 27.06
CA LEU A 342 -30.45 -0.37 28.22
C LEU A 342 -31.86 0.11 27.86
N ASN A 343 -32.14 0.51 26.64
CA ASN A 343 -33.37 1.19 26.23
C ASN A 343 -33.65 2.47 27.02
N ARG A 344 -32.59 3.19 27.38
CA ARG A 344 -32.66 4.49 28.08
C ARG A 344 -31.88 5.53 27.31
N ASN A 345 -32.45 6.73 27.17
CA ASN A 345 -31.81 7.83 26.51
C ASN A 345 -31.00 8.68 27.49
N PRO A 346 -29.65 8.68 27.45
CA PRO A 346 -28.85 9.49 28.37
C PRO A 346 -29.04 11.00 28.20
N ALA A 347 -29.62 11.45 27.10
CA ALA A 347 -29.95 12.85 26.88
C ALA A 347 -31.26 13.27 27.59
N LYS A 348 -32.11 12.31 27.93
CA LYS A 348 -33.36 12.55 28.65
C LYS A 348 -33.17 12.43 30.15
N ASP A 349 -32.60 11.30 30.58
CA ASP A 349 -32.52 10.94 31.99
C ASP A 349 -31.07 10.65 32.39
N GLU A 350 -30.72 10.99 33.62
CA GLU A 350 -29.47 10.55 34.21
C GLU A 350 -29.53 9.05 34.50
N ILE A 351 -28.60 8.30 33.95
CA ILE A 351 -28.48 6.85 34.15
C ILE A 351 -27.50 6.63 35.32
N PRO A 352 -27.89 5.93 36.40
CA PRO A 352 -26.98 5.61 37.49
C PRO A 352 -25.74 4.88 36.98
N ILE A 353 -24.58 5.20 37.55
CA ILE A 353 -23.27 4.70 37.03
C ILE A 353 -23.18 3.17 37.03
N LEU A 354 -23.80 2.49 37.98
CA LEU A 354 -23.80 1.01 38.02
C LEU A 354 -24.62 0.43 36.87
N GLU A 355 -25.79 1.01 36.57
CA GLU A 355 -26.62 0.60 35.45
C GLU A 355 -25.94 0.92 34.11
N LEU A 356 -25.31 2.11 34.02
CA LEU A 356 -24.53 2.49 32.83
C LEU A 356 -23.36 1.51 32.58
N LYS A 357 -22.74 1.00 33.68
CA LYS A 357 -21.69 -0.03 33.57
C LYS A 357 -22.20 -1.33 32.98
N GLU A 358 -23.41 -1.76 33.34
CA GLU A 358 -24.03 -2.95 32.73
C GLU A 358 -24.24 -2.77 31.20
N GLY A 359 -24.73 -1.59 30.80
CA GLY A 359 -24.86 -1.26 29.39
C GLY A 359 -23.51 -1.20 28.67
N PHE A 360 -22.51 -0.63 29.32
CA PHE A 360 -21.13 -0.56 28.82
C PHE A 360 -20.56 -1.97 28.61
N ASP A 361 -20.71 -2.87 29.58
CA ASP A 361 -20.18 -4.22 29.49
C ASP A 361 -20.86 -5.05 28.38
N LYS A 362 -22.15 -4.78 28.09
CA LYS A 362 -22.83 -5.40 26.93
C LYS A 362 -22.26 -4.95 25.58
N VAL A 363 -21.75 -3.73 25.48
CA VAL A 363 -21.21 -3.16 24.24
C VAL A 363 -19.72 -3.46 24.08
N PHE A 364 -18.94 -3.32 25.17
CA PHE A 364 -17.47 -3.30 25.12
C PHE A 364 -16.82 -4.49 25.84
N GLY A 365 -17.59 -5.31 26.56
CA GLY A 365 -17.05 -6.33 27.46
C GLY A 365 -16.31 -7.50 26.76
N ASP A 366 -16.51 -7.69 25.47
CA ASP A 366 -15.85 -8.75 24.68
C ASP A 366 -14.71 -8.22 23.79
N ASP A 367 -14.27 -7.00 24.00
CA ASP A 367 -13.13 -6.34 23.29
C ASP A 367 -13.28 -6.30 21.76
N ARG A 368 -14.54 -6.33 21.25
CA ARG A 368 -14.80 -6.25 19.81
C ARG A 368 -14.90 -4.83 19.27
N VAL A 369 -15.05 -3.82 20.11
CA VAL A 369 -15.23 -2.43 19.70
C VAL A 369 -13.96 -1.63 19.99
N ILE A 370 -13.38 -1.07 18.94
CA ILE A 370 -12.23 -0.16 19.03
C ILE A 370 -12.73 1.26 18.74
N VAL A 371 -12.56 2.17 19.68
CA VAL A 371 -12.93 3.58 19.51
C VAL A 371 -11.66 4.42 19.39
N LEU A 372 -11.58 5.28 18.36
CA LEU A 372 -10.48 6.23 18.22
C LEU A 372 -10.71 7.44 19.13
N ASP A 373 -9.74 7.73 19.99
CA ASP A 373 -9.64 9.02 20.68
C ASP A 373 -8.94 10.03 19.77
N HIS A 374 -9.74 10.93 19.21
CA HIS A 374 -9.24 11.99 18.33
C HIS A 374 -8.57 13.15 19.09
N GLN A 375 -8.90 13.34 20.37
CA GLN A 375 -8.35 14.42 21.20
C GLN A 375 -7.00 14.04 21.84
N GLY A 376 -6.60 12.77 21.75
CA GLY A 376 -5.27 12.31 22.10
C GLY A 376 -4.24 12.79 21.08
N SER A 377 -3.03 13.11 21.55
CA SER A 377 -1.86 13.61 20.80
C SER A 377 -1.90 13.43 19.28
N MET A 378 -1.90 14.53 18.55
CA MET A 378 -1.85 14.64 17.09
C MET A 378 -0.46 14.31 16.50
N SER A 379 0.41 13.64 17.23
CA SER A 379 1.73 13.27 16.75
C SER A 379 1.67 11.96 15.95
N ASP A 380 2.07 12.03 14.74
CA ASP A 380 2.78 11.07 13.89
C ASP A 380 2.02 10.16 12.92
N ASN A 381 0.71 9.87 13.07
CA ASN A 381 0.02 9.03 12.06
C ASN A 381 -1.28 9.67 11.59
N SER A 382 -1.50 9.67 10.27
CA SER A 382 -2.77 10.14 9.70
C SER A 382 -3.95 9.26 10.17
N ILE A 383 -5.17 9.83 10.18
CA ILE A 383 -6.36 9.03 10.52
C ILE A 383 -6.54 7.84 9.55
N VAL A 384 -6.08 7.98 8.33
CA VAL A 384 -6.07 6.88 7.33
C VAL A 384 -5.20 5.72 7.81
N ASP A 385 -4.02 5.99 8.38
CA ASP A 385 -3.13 4.95 8.94
C ASP A 385 -3.78 4.26 10.14
N LYS A 386 -4.50 5.02 10.97
CA LYS A 386 -5.26 4.47 12.11
C LYS A 386 -6.41 3.57 11.65
N LEU A 387 -7.11 3.93 10.55
CA LEU A 387 -8.12 3.07 9.92
C LEU A 387 -7.51 1.78 9.35
N GLU A 388 -6.38 1.88 8.67
CA GLU A 388 -5.66 0.69 8.15
C GLU A 388 -5.20 -0.20 9.31
N TYR A 389 -4.71 0.38 10.41
CA TYR A 389 -4.39 -0.34 11.64
C TYR A 389 -5.60 -1.08 12.23
N MET A 390 -6.78 -0.43 12.33
CA MET A 390 -8.00 -1.09 12.79
C MET A 390 -8.38 -2.28 11.90
N ALA A 391 -8.25 -2.15 10.58
CA ALA A 391 -8.48 -3.23 9.64
C ALA A 391 -7.49 -4.40 9.86
N LEU A 392 -6.21 -4.11 10.10
CA LEU A 392 -5.18 -5.09 10.44
C LEU A 392 -5.45 -5.80 11.78
N MET A 393 -6.02 -5.08 12.78
CA MET A 393 -6.44 -5.65 14.05
C MET A 393 -7.70 -6.52 13.95
N GLY A 394 -8.23 -6.69 12.74
CA GLY A 394 -9.34 -7.60 12.44
C GLY A 394 -10.72 -6.94 12.46
N CYS A 395 -10.81 -5.60 12.50
CA CYS A 395 -12.11 -4.93 12.32
C CYS A 395 -12.64 -5.22 10.92
N LYS A 396 -13.92 -5.64 10.85
CA LYS A 396 -14.65 -5.88 9.61
C LYS A 396 -15.55 -4.72 9.23
N TYR A 397 -15.95 -3.92 10.19
CA TYR A 397 -16.81 -2.75 10.02
C TYR A 397 -16.14 -1.53 10.63
N LEU A 398 -16.01 -0.47 9.83
CA LEU A 398 -15.43 0.80 10.25
C LEU A 398 -16.48 1.90 10.09
N PHE A 399 -16.66 2.70 11.13
CA PHE A 399 -17.63 3.80 11.17
C PHE A 399 -16.89 5.12 11.28
N ILE A 400 -17.20 6.06 10.38
CA ILE A 400 -16.55 7.37 10.32
C ILE A 400 -17.61 8.47 10.36
N ASP A 401 -17.67 9.21 11.46
CA ASP A 401 -18.56 10.36 11.67
C ASP A 401 -17.73 11.60 11.99
N HIS A 402 -17.43 12.50 11.04
CA HIS A 402 -17.72 12.54 9.62
C HIS A 402 -16.44 12.85 8.79
N ILE A 403 -16.53 12.66 7.46
CA ILE A 403 -15.37 12.82 6.54
C ILE A 403 -14.74 14.21 6.51
N THR A 404 -15.51 15.28 6.76
CA THR A 404 -15.00 16.65 6.58
C THR A 404 -13.84 16.99 7.53
N ILE A 405 -13.77 16.37 8.69
CA ILE A 405 -12.68 16.59 9.66
C ILE A 405 -11.42 15.82 9.23
N LEU A 406 -11.58 14.64 8.58
CA LEU A 406 -10.44 13.91 8.00
C LEU A 406 -9.62 14.75 7.02
N VAL A 407 -10.30 15.68 6.35
CA VAL A 407 -9.71 16.55 5.33
C VAL A 407 -8.90 17.68 5.96
N SER A 408 -9.29 18.16 7.16
CA SER A 408 -8.63 19.30 7.81
C SER A 408 -7.31 18.94 8.49
N GLU A 409 -7.04 17.66 8.76
CA GLU A 409 -5.95 17.21 9.62
C GLU A 409 -4.73 16.63 8.89
N GLY A 410 -4.80 16.39 7.61
CA GLY A 410 -3.79 15.53 7.01
C GLY A 410 -3.00 16.05 5.84
N VAL A 411 -3.23 17.28 5.35
CA VAL A 411 -2.56 17.66 4.09
C VAL A 411 -2.18 19.14 4.09
N GLU A 412 -0.98 19.41 4.55
CA GLU A 412 -0.30 20.68 4.25
C GLU A 412 -0.19 20.81 2.71
N ASN A 413 -0.66 21.94 2.15
CA ASN A 413 -0.58 22.33 0.74
C ASN A 413 -1.62 21.78 -0.26
N LEU A 414 -2.72 21.13 0.15
CA LEU A 414 -3.80 20.78 -0.77
C LEU A 414 -5.05 21.68 -0.56
N THR A 415 -5.79 21.92 -1.64
CA THR A 415 -7.12 22.52 -1.52
C THR A 415 -8.09 21.56 -0.84
N GLY A 416 -9.15 22.08 -0.19
CA GLY A 416 -10.12 21.23 0.52
C GLY A 416 -10.73 20.10 -0.34
N ASN A 417 -10.91 20.31 -1.66
CA ASN A 417 -11.42 19.28 -2.57
C ASN A 417 -10.35 18.22 -2.89
N GLU A 418 -9.11 18.62 -3.14
CA GLU A 418 -7.99 17.69 -3.40
C GLU A 418 -7.70 16.80 -2.19
N ALA A 419 -7.75 17.37 -0.99
CA ALA A 419 -7.60 16.62 0.26
C ALA A 419 -8.73 15.59 0.42
N GLN A 420 -9.98 15.94 0.07
CA GLN A 420 -11.11 14.99 0.07
C GLN A 420 -10.92 13.87 -0.95
N ASP A 421 -10.46 14.20 -2.17
CA ASP A 421 -10.18 13.22 -3.20
C ASP A 421 -9.12 12.22 -2.74
N LYS A 422 -8.06 12.71 -2.09
CA LYS A 422 -7.02 11.86 -1.51
C LYS A 422 -7.57 10.92 -0.44
N VAL A 423 -8.31 11.45 0.54
CA VAL A 423 -8.92 10.65 1.61
C VAL A 423 -9.84 9.58 1.03
N MET A 424 -10.72 9.93 0.09
CA MET A 424 -11.63 8.95 -0.53
C MET A 424 -10.88 7.86 -1.31
N ASN A 425 -9.79 8.19 -1.99
CA ASN A 425 -8.94 7.22 -2.67
C ASN A 425 -8.20 6.30 -1.68
N ASP A 426 -7.77 6.85 -0.56
CA ASP A 426 -7.15 6.07 0.52
C ASP A 426 -8.15 5.12 1.18
N LEU A 427 -9.39 5.56 1.47
CA LEU A 427 -10.47 4.68 1.94
C LEU A 427 -10.79 3.57 0.94
N LEU A 428 -10.85 3.89 -0.37
CA LEU A 428 -11.05 2.89 -1.42
C LEU A 428 -9.90 1.87 -1.44
N ARG A 429 -8.66 2.31 -1.20
CA ARG A 429 -7.50 1.42 -1.11
C ARG A 429 -7.61 0.47 0.09
N ILE A 430 -8.05 0.97 1.25
CA ILE A 430 -8.27 0.16 2.45
C ILE A 430 -9.31 -0.94 2.17
N VAL A 431 -10.49 -0.60 1.67
CA VAL A 431 -11.54 -1.61 1.42
C VAL A 431 -11.18 -2.61 0.31
N LYS A 432 -10.28 -2.26 -0.61
CA LYS A 432 -9.76 -3.18 -1.62
C LYS A 432 -8.68 -4.13 -1.10
N ARG A 433 -7.88 -3.69 -0.11
CA ARG A 433 -6.81 -4.49 0.50
C ARG A 433 -7.32 -5.39 1.61
N HIS A 434 -8.28 -4.88 2.37
CA HIS A 434 -8.83 -5.54 3.53
C HIS A 434 -10.33 -5.80 3.31
N PRO A 435 -10.86 -6.96 3.69
CA PRO A 435 -12.28 -7.27 3.55
C PRO A 435 -13.09 -6.55 4.63
N VAL A 436 -13.14 -5.21 4.56
CA VAL A 436 -13.86 -4.34 5.50
C VAL A 436 -14.99 -3.59 4.80
N TRP A 437 -16.06 -3.33 5.53
CA TRP A 437 -17.11 -2.39 5.15
C TRP A 437 -16.89 -1.06 5.87
N ILE A 438 -17.12 0.07 5.20
CA ILE A 438 -17.01 1.40 5.79
C ILE A 438 -18.36 2.10 5.73
N GLY A 439 -18.89 2.48 6.89
CA GLY A 439 -20.00 3.41 7.06
C GLY A 439 -19.49 4.83 7.24
N LEU A 440 -19.73 5.67 6.23
CA LEU A 440 -19.17 7.03 6.15
C LEU A 440 -20.29 8.07 6.23
N VAL A 441 -20.14 9.08 7.08
CA VAL A 441 -21.04 10.24 7.15
C VAL A 441 -20.44 11.43 6.41
N SER A 442 -21.27 12.13 5.66
CA SER A 442 -20.90 13.41 5.05
C SER A 442 -21.91 14.50 5.34
N HIS A 443 -21.41 15.73 5.46
CA HIS A 443 -22.26 16.92 5.54
C HIS A 443 -22.80 17.34 4.19
N LEU A 444 -23.89 18.11 4.24
CA LEU A 444 -24.53 18.72 3.08
C LEU A 444 -24.03 20.15 2.86
N ARG A 445 -24.16 20.61 1.64
CA ARG A 445 -24.11 22.04 1.32
C ARG A 445 -25.35 22.72 1.88
N LYS A 446 -25.32 24.03 2.07
CA LYS A 446 -26.52 24.79 2.37
C LYS A 446 -27.55 24.58 1.25
N ALA A 447 -28.81 24.38 1.63
CA ALA A 447 -29.87 24.24 0.64
C ALA A 447 -29.96 25.49 -0.23
N SER A 448 -29.96 25.31 -1.54
CA SER A 448 -30.12 26.40 -2.51
C SER A 448 -31.62 26.55 -2.85
N GLY A 449 -32.32 27.42 -2.13
CA GLY A 449 -33.73 27.74 -2.36
C GLY A 449 -34.74 26.68 -1.91
N GLY A 450 -36.01 27.02 -1.72
CA GLY A 450 -37.08 26.11 -1.32
C GLY A 450 -36.98 25.64 0.15
N LYS A 451 -37.57 24.46 0.46
CA LYS A 451 -37.54 23.86 1.79
C LYS A 451 -36.10 23.57 2.24
N SER A 452 -35.83 23.86 3.49
CA SER A 452 -34.55 23.49 4.12
C SER A 452 -34.49 22.00 4.46
N PHE A 453 -33.29 21.48 4.72
CA PHE A 453 -33.17 20.08 5.20
C PHE A 453 -33.79 19.88 6.56
N GLU A 454 -33.89 20.93 7.38
CA GLU A 454 -34.55 20.93 8.68
C GLU A 454 -36.08 20.87 8.59
N GLU A 455 -36.64 21.27 7.43
CA GLU A 455 -38.06 21.13 7.10
C GLU A 455 -38.38 19.79 6.40
N GLY A 456 -37.48 18.83 6.51
CA GLY A 456 -37.71 17.45 6.03
C GLY A 456 -37.48 17.25 4.52
N LYS A 457 -36.76 18.16 3.84
CA LYS A 457 -36.31 17.94 2.47
C LYS A 457 -35.31 16.78 2.43
N LEU A 458 -35.59 15.76 1.63
CA LEU A 458 -34.66 14.67 1.37
C LEU A 458 -33.48 15.19 0.50
N PRO A 459 -32.24 14.98 0.94
CA PRO A 459 -31.06 15.34 0.14
C PRO A 459 -30.95 14.55 -1.16
N SER A 460 -30.36 15.17 -2.16
CA SER A 460 -29.92 14.59 -3.42
C SER A 460 -28.39 14.37 -3.45
N LEU A 461 -27.88 13.73 -4.49
CA LEU A 461 -26.43 13.57 -4.67
C LEU A 461 -25.71 14.92 -4.85
N ASP A 462 -26.39 15.95 -5.36
CA ASP A 462 -25.81 17.27 -5.61
C ASP A 462 -25.76 18.14 -4.35
N ASP A 463 -26.52 17.78 -3.32
CA ASP A 463 -26.48 18.44 -2.02
C ASP A 463 -25.27 18.02 -1.17
N ILE A 464 -24.51 16.98 -1.55
CA ILE A 464 -23.32 16.53 -0.83
C ILE A 464 -22.25 17.63 -0.87
N ARG A 465 -21.73 17.95 0.33
CA ARG A 465 -20.65 18.94 0.46
C ARG A 465 -19.32 18.31 0.08
N GLY A 466 -18.52 19.01 -0.73
CA GLY A 466 -17.16 18.62 -1.07
C GLY A 466 -16.99 18.20 -2.51
N SER A 467 -15.98 17.37 -2.75
CA SER A 467 -15.60 16.93 -4.10
C SER A 467 -16.57 15.90 -4.69
N GLY A 468 -16.54 15.78 -6.01
CA GLY A 468 -17.30 14.74 -6.71
C GLY A 468 -16.87 13.31 -6.36
N SER A 469 -15.66 13.13 -5.85
CA SER A 469 -15.11 11.80 -5.48
C SER A 469 -15.92 11.10 -4.40
N ILE A 470 -16.48 11.84 -3.43
CA ILE A 470 -17.30 11.27 -2.35
C ILE A 470 -18.47 10.47 -2.95
N LYS A 471 -19.22 11.07 -3.86
CA LYS A 471 -20.34 10.40 -4.52
C LYS A 471 -19.91 9.37 -5.56
N GLN A 472 -18.76 9.55 -6.21
CA GLN A 472 -18.25 8.60 -7.20
C GLN A 472 -17.69 7.34 -6.57
N ILE A 473 -16.89 7.45 -5.52
CA ILE A 473 -16.18 6.34 -4.87
C ILE A 473 -17.12 5.52 -3.98
N SER A 474 -18.09 6.15 -3.30
CA SER A 474 -19.07 5.42 -2.49
C SER A 474 -19.84 4.40 -3.34
N PHE A 475 -20.02 3.20 -2.79
CA PHE A 475 -20.75 2.11 -3.43
C PHE A 475 -22.26 2.31 -3.30
N ASP A 476 -22.70 2.62 -2.09
CA ASP A 476 -24.09 2.94 -1.77
C ASP A 476 -24.18 4.35 -1.19
N VAL A 477 -25.28 5.05 -1.44
CA VAL A 477 -25.58 6.37 -0.85
C VAL A 477 -26.99 6.35 -0.32
N ILE A 478 -27.13 6.57 0.99
CA ILE A 478 -28.41 6.63 1.71
C ILE A 478 -28.63 8.06 2.16
N SER A 479 -29.74 8.65 1.75
CA SER A 479 -30.19 9.96 2.26
C SER A 479 -31.36 9.80 3.22
N PHE A 480 -31.39 10.63 4.25
CA PHE A 480 -32.50 10.70 5.17
C PHE A 480 -32.75 12.11 5.65
N ALA A 481 -33.99 12.37 6.07
CA ALA A 481 -34.43 13.67 6.52
C ALA A 481 -35.46 13.53 7.65
N ARG A 482 -35.45 14.52 8.57
CA ARG A 482 -36.45 14.74 9.60
C ARG A 482 -37.03 16.15 9.45
N HIS A 483 -38.33 16.29 9.71
CA HIS A 483 -38.95 17.60 9.77
C HIS A 483 -38.87 18.16 11.18
N LEU A 484 -37.72 18.77 11.55
CA LEU A 484 -37.43 19.21 12.92
C LEU A 484 -38.36 20.34 13.40
N THR A 485 -38.92 21.11 12.48
CA THR A 485 -39.81 22.26 12.76
C THR A 485 -41.30 21.90 12.69
N ALA A 486 -41.66 20.63 12.46
CA ALA A 486 -43.03 20.19 12.43
C ALA A 486 -43.76 20.40 13.78
N THR A 487 -45.05 20.71 13.76
CA THR A 487 -45.85 20.89 14.96
C THR A 487 -46.14 19.58 15.68
N SER A 488 -46.36 18.52 14.93
CA SER A 488 -46.60 17.19 15.47
C SER A 488 -45.29 16.51 15.91
N GLU A 489 -45.27 15.97 17.13
CA GLU A 489 -44.15 15.20 17.64
C GLU A 489 -43.89 13.94 16.82
N LYS A 490 -44.95 13.25 16.39
CA LYS A 490 -44.86 12.09 15.51
C LYS A 490 -44.11 12.44 14.21
N GLU A 491 -44.42 13.57 13.61
CA GLU A 491 -43.79 14.02 12.39
C GLU A 491 -42.31 14.44 12.64
N ARG A 492 -42.06 15.16 13.76
CA ARG A 492 -40.68 15.53 14.14
C ARG A 492 -39.79 14.32 14.37
N ASN A 493 -40.35 13.21 14.85
CA ASN A 493 -39.61 11.98 15.13
C ASN A 493 -39.55 11.03 13.93
N SER A 494 -40.34 11.25 12.87
CA SER A 494 -40.33 10.44 11.65
C SER A 494 -39.10 10.77 10.78
N ILE A 495 -38.39 9.71 10.36
CA ILE A 495 -37.23 9.79 9.49
C ILE A 495 -37.62 9.23 8.13
N LYS A 496 -37.62 10.08 7.11
CA LYS A 496 -37.78 9.66 5.70
C LYS A 496 -36.44 9.18 5.17
N MET A 497 -36.44 8.15 4.34
CA MET A 497 -35.22 7.57 3.78
C MET A 497 -35.32 7.36 2.28
N ARG A 498 -34.22 7.55 1.59
CA ARG A 498 -34.09 7.34 0.14
C ARG A 498 -32.72 6.76 -0.21
N ILE A 499 -32.70 5.75 -1.05
CA ILE A 499 -31.47 5.24 -1.65
C ILE A 499 -31.20 6.07 -2.91
N LEU A 500 -30.08 6.76 -2.92
CA LEU A 500 -29.66 7.60 -4.04
C LEU A 500 -28.73 6.86 -5.02
N LYS A 501 -28.02 5.86 -4.53
CA LYS A 501 -27.09 5.05 -5.31
C LYS A 501 -26.93 3.67 -4.69
N SER A 502 -26.89 2.65 -5.53
CA SER A 502 -26.39 1.31 -5.17
C SER A 502 -25.63 0.74 -6.36
N ARG A 503 -24.34 0.44 -6.18
CA ARG A 503 -23.54 -0.23 -7.21
C ARG A 503 -23.88 -1.71 -7.31
N TYR A 504 -24.27 -2.33 -6.20
CA TYR A 504 -24.56 -3.76 -6.17
C TYR A 504 -25.88 -4.10 -6.87
N SER A 505 -26.97 -3.42 -6.49
CA SER A 505 -28.30 -3.74 -6.99
C SER A 505 -28.75 -2.86 -8.17
N GLY A 506 -28.20 -1.65 -8.30
CA GLY A 506 -28.68 -0.62 -9.19
C GLY A 506 -30.01 0.03 -8.75
N LEU A 507 -30.61 -0.43 -7.64
CA LEU A 507 -31.91 0.04 -7.18
C LEU A 507 -31.79 1.34 -6.39
N THR A 508 -32.66 2.30 -6.70
CA THR A 508 -32.76 3.60 -6.03
C THR A 508 -34.21 3.93 -5.67
N GLY A 509 -34.45 5.05 -5.00
CA GLY A 509 -35.78 5.56 -4.67
C GLY A 509 -36.08 5.55 -3.18
N VAL A 510 -37.26 6.04 -2.81
CA VAL A 510 -37.75 6.10 -1.43
C VAL A 510 -37.92 4.69 -0.87
N VAL A 511 -37.64 4.54 0.42
CA VAL A 511 -37.79 3.30 1.17
C VAL A 511 -38.48 3.58 2.48
N ARG A 512 -38.96 2.51 3.15
CA ARG A 512 -39.56 2.64 4.49
C ARG A 512 -38.63 3.38 5.42
N GLY A 513 -39.16 4.35 6.11
CA GLY A 513 -38.44 5.15 7.09
C GLY A 513 -38.43 4.51 8.48
N ALA A 514 -37.97 5.29 9.44
CA ALA A 514 -37.97 4.93 10.85
C ALA A 514 -38.56 6.07 11.70
N CYS A 515 -38.89 5.78 12.95
CA CYS A 515 -39.27 6.78 13.93
C CYS A 515 -38.28 6.77 15.09
N TYR A 516 -37.80 7.97 15.50
CA TYR A 516 -36.96 8.12 16.66
C TYR A 516 -37.81 8.07 17.96
N ASN A 517 -37.43 7.20 18.85
CA ASN A 517 -38.04 7.12 20.19
C ASN A 517 -37.14 7.90 21.17
N TYR A 518 -37.67 9.00 21.66
CA TYR A 518 -36.95 9.89 22.57
C TYR A 518 -36.68 9.26 23.95
N GLU A 519 -37.60 8.34 24.41
CA GLU A 519 -37.46 7.65 25.69
C GLU A 519 -36.22 6.73 25.73
N THR A 520 -36.02 5.99 24.65
CA THR A 520 -34.99 4.95 24.56
C THR A 520 -33.76 5.38 23.80
N GLY A 521 -33.82 6.47 23.05
CA GLY A 521 -32.75 6.87 22.11
C GLY A 521 -32.64 5.97 20.88
N ARG A 522 -33.58 5.01 20.68
CA ARG A 522 -33.58 3.99 19.62
C ARG A 522 -34.41 4.42 18.41
N LEU A 523 -34.20 3.72 17.30
CA LEU A 523 -35.03 3.84 16.11
C LEU A 523 -36.01 2.67 16.04
N ILE A 524 -37.25 2.94 15.63
CA ILE A 524 -38.30 1.96 15.38
C ILE A 524 -38.65 2.04 13.88
N GLY A 525 -38.62 0.92 13.17
CA GLY A 525 -39.01 0.85 11.76
C GLY A 525 -40.48 1.16 11.57
N LEU A 526 -40.82 1.93 10.53
CA LEU A 526 -42.20 2.16 10.14
C LEU A 526 -42.73 0.95 9.36
N THR A 527 -44.00 0.59 9.59
CA THR A 527 -44.64 -0.59 8.96
C THR A 527 -45.22 -0.28 7.59
N GLU A 528 -45.54 0.98 7.31
CA GLU A 528 -46.14 1.43 6.06
C GLU A 528 -45.06 2.08 5.14
N ASP A 529 -45.17 1.84 3.83
CA ASP A 529 -44.40 2.57 2.85
C ASP A 529 -44.82 4.05 2.86
N VAL A 530 -43.89 4.95 2.96
CA VAL A 530 -44.17 6.39 2.82
C VAL A 530 -44.57 6.62 1.36
N ASN A 531 -45.84 6.95 1.12
CA ASN A 531 -46.34 7.25 -0.22
C ASN A 531 -45.50 8.37 -0.84
N GLU A 532 -45.14 8.24 -2.12
CA GLU A 532 -44.38 9.24 -2.90
C GLU A 532 -45.11 10.61 -2.96
N ASP A 533 -46.43 10.62 -2.72
CA ASP A 533 -47.27 11.82 -2.71
C ASP A 533 -46.90 12.85 -1.62
N PHE A 534 -46.19 12.46 -0.58
CA PHE A 534 -45.60 13.40 0.41
C PHE A 534 -44.30 14.07 -0.05
N VAL A 535 -43.78 13.71 -1.24
CA VAL A 535 -42.51 14.26 -1.78
C VAL A 535 -42.76 15.45 -2.70
N SER A 536 -44.01 15.68 -3.11
CA SER A 536 -44.39 16.67 -4.16
C SER A 536 -45.19 17.87 -3.67
N ILE A 537 -45.14 18.22 -2.40
CA ILE A 537 -45.70 19.49 -1.93
C ILE A 537 -44.62 20.33 -1.23
#